data_12bc03d6d9278ac3d3b89d8310c6de96
#
_entry.id   12bc03d6d9278ac3d3b89d8310c6de96
#
_cell.length_a   1.000
_cell.length_b   1.000
_cell.length_c   1.000
_cell.angle_alpha   90.00
_cell.angle_beta   90.00
_cell.angle_gamma   90.00
#
_symmetry.space_group_name_H-M   'P 1'
#
loop_
_entity.id
_entity.type
_entity.pdbx_description
1 polymer ?
#
loop_
_entity_poly.entity_id
_entity_poly.type
_entity_poly.pdbx_seq_one_letter_code
_entity_poly.pdbx_strand_id
1 'polypeptide(L)'
;MDFSPLVSQADINKQVFSGRCLLGIPEYPERQDLHAELNADVYELISIPAQLSHLVLLSDRQQIDQERHLIIQLCHRFGILPPNTHFDQFSADLGDFRLRWERHTEYSTYTIYCKGPFDTPFAQPAISYVPKEWLASLPGEVLVATHIALDDRSRPSRSLSELASLFSSNTVIGSKVSGGSASVWSDNQIHADGFSRILIHDDNLRSRQVGRLVQRLLEIETYRMLAILPLTLTRKVISQLERYDDRLTELITGNELT
;
A
#
# COMPACT_ATOMS: atom_id res chain seq x y z
N MET A 1 10.03 -48.89 -33.58
CA MET A 1 9.48 -47.49 -33.58
C MET A 1 8.35 -47.49 -32.58
N ASP A 2 8.65 -46.98 -31.41
CA ASP A 2 7.73 -47.02 -30.28
C ASP A 2 7.00 -45.68 -30.23
N PHE A 3 5.70 -45.70 -30.51
CA PHE A 3 4.85 -44.53 -30.45
C PHE A 3 4.29 -44.45 -29.04
N SER A 4 4.89 -43.58 -28.20
CA SER A 4 4.28 -43.18 -26.94
C SER A 4 2.95 -42.49 -27.21
N PRO A 5 1.87 -42.80 -26.47
CA PRO A 5 0.57 -42.20 -26.70
C PRO A 5 0.61 -40.71 -26.29
N LEU A 6 0.14 -39.86 -27.19
CA LEU A 6 -0.10 -38.42 -26.93
C LEU A 6 -1.05 -38.32 -25.75
N VAL A 7 -0.59 -37.72 -24.68
CA VAL A 7 -1.42 -37.36 -23.52
C VAL A 7 -2.53 -36.43 -24.01
N SER A 8 -3.77 -36.83 -23.82
CA SER A 8 -4.95 -36.11 -24.28
C SER A 8 -5.07 -34.80 -23.49
N GLN A 9 -5.50 -33.73 -24.18
CA GLN A 9 -5.82 -32.43 -23.57
C GLN A 9 -6.80 -32.57 -22.40
N ALA A 10 -7.64 -33.61 -22.40
CA ALA A 10 -8.56 -33.97 -21.33
C ALA A 10 -7.86 -34.52 -20.08
N ASP A 11 -6.70 -35.20 -20.26
CA ASP A 11 -5.92 -35.74 -19.14
C ASP A 11 -5.05 -34.66 -18.47
N ILE A 12 -4.59 -33.69 -19.25
CA ILE A 12 -3.91 -32.50 -18.72
C ILE A 12 -4.89 -31.67 -17.85
N ASN A 13 -6.14 -31.48 -18.31
CA ASN A 13 -7.17 -30.81 -17.56
C ASN A 13 -7.61 -31.56 -16.29
N LYS A 14 -7.54 -32.91 -16.27
CA LYS A 14 -7.86 -33.70 -15.08
C LYS A 14 -6.80 -33.64 -13.97
N GLN A 15 -5.54 -33.46 -14.30
CA GLN A 15 -4.45 -33.36 -13.31
C GLN A 15 -4.36 -31.98 -12.65
N VAL A 16 -4.93 -30.93 -13.28
CA VAL A 16 -4.91 -29.56 -12.74
C VAL A 16 -6.05 -29.28 -11.77
N PHE A 17 -7.10 -30.12 -11.73
CA PHE A 17 -8.32 -29.87 -10.94
C PHE A 17 -8.63 -30.95 -9.89
N SER A 18 -7.64 -31.38 -9.10
CA SER A 18 -7.96 -32.07 -7.81
C SER A 18 -8.25 -31.04 -6.68
N GLY A 19 -8.87 -29.94 -7.04
CA GLY A 19 -9.15 -28.82 -6.15
C GLY A 19 -10.51 -28.93 -5.46
N ARG A 20 -10.64 -28.26 -4.33
CA ARG A 20 -11.89 -28.10 -3.60
C ARG A 20 -12.94 -27.44 -4.50
N CYS A 21 -14.21 -27.82 -4.35
CA CYS A 21 -15.34 -27.21 -5.05
C CYS A 21 -16.24 -26.47 -4.05
N LEU A 22 -16.65 -25.26 -4.39
CA LEU A 22 -17.67 -24.52 -3.66
C LEU A 22 -18.97 -24.54 -4.48
N LEU A 23 -20.03 -25.16 -3.95
CA LEU A 23 -21.32 -25.29 -4.63
C LEU A 23 -21.22 -25.95 -6.02
N GLY A 24 -20.25 -26.85 -6.21
CA GLY A 24 -20.01 -27.52 -7.51
C GLY A 24 -19.16 -26.70 -8.49
N ILE A 25 -18.70 -25.51 -8.13
CA ILE A 25 -17.80 -24.67 -8.94
C ILE A 25 -16.37 -24.93 -8.47
N PRO A 26 -15.40 -25.21 -9.39
CA PRO A 26 -14.00 -25.35 -9.03
C PRO A 26 -13.47 -24.11 -8.31
N GLU A 27 -12.78 -24.33 -7.21
CA GLU A 27 -12.11 -23.25 -6.45
C GLU A 27 -10.75 -22.94 -7.10
N TYR A 28 -10.36 -21.66 -7.13
CA TYR A 28 -9.01 -21.28 -7.56
C TYR A 28 -7.97 -21.92 -6.62
N PRO A 29 -6.92 -22.59 -7.14
CA PRO A 29 -6.01 -23.40 -6.32
C PRO A 29 -5.42 -22.66 -5.14
N GLU A 30 -4.94 -21.43 -5.35
CA GLU A 30 -4.27 -20.60 -4.34
C GLU A 30 -5.24 -19.71 -3.52
N ARG A 31 -6.56 -19.89 -3.67
CA ARG A 31 -7.57 -19.04 -3.00
C ARG A 31 -7.38 -18.97 -1.49
N GLN A 32 -7.03 -20.09 -0.85
CA GLN A 32 -6.88 -20.14 0.60
C GLN A 32 -5.58 -19.50 1.04
N ASP A 33 -4.50 -19.69 0.29
CA ASP A 33 -3.20 -19.08 0.56
C ASP A 33 -3.29 -17.56 0.40
N LEU A 34 -3.95 -17.07 -0.65
CA LEU A 34 -4.25 -15.65 -0.84
C LEU A 34 -5.11 -15.08 0.29
N HIS A 35 -6.12 -15.85 0.74
CA HIS A 35 -6.95 -15.43 1.86
C HIS A 35 -6.18 -15.42 3.19
N ALA A 36 -5.28 -16.38 3.40
CA ALA A 36 -4.42 -16.43 4.58
C ALA A 36 -3.44 -15.24 4.59
N GLU A 37 -2.84 -14.92 3.45
CA GLU A 37 -1.95 -13.77 3.28
C GLU A 37 -2.65 -12.45 3.63
N LEU A 38 -3.86 -12.24 3.11
CA LEU A 38 -4.68 -11.06 3.42
C LEU A 38 -5.05 -10.92 4.91
N ASN A 39 -4.96 -11.98 5.70
CA ASN A 39 -5.30 -11.98 7.11
C ASN A 39 -4.10 -12.21 8.05
N ALA A 40 -2.90 -12.38 7.49
CA ALA A 40 -1.68 -12.67 8.24
C ALA A 40 -1.13 -11.43 8.98
N ASP A 41 -1.53 -10.23 8.57
CA ASP A 41 -0.96 -9.00 9.09
C ASP A 41 -1.35 -8.72 10.55
N VAL A 42 -0.33 -8.54 11.36
CA VAL A 42 -0.46 -8.13 12.75
C VAL A 42 -0.64 -6.61 12.78
N TYR A 43 -1.85 -6.16 13.10
CA TYR A 43 -2.12 -4.72 13.29
C TYR A 43 -1.37 -4.16 14.50
N GLU A 44 -0.89 -2.93 14.39
CA GLU A 44 -0.30 -2.22 15.52
C GLU A 44 -1.36 -1.63 16.45
N LEU A 45 -1.03 -1.60 17.76
CA LEU A 45 -1.87 -0.89 18.71
C LEU A 45 -1.60 0.62 18.59
N ILE A 46 -2.62 1.36 18.18
CA ILE A 46 -2.54 2.81 17.98
C ILE A 46 -3.35 3.49 19.08
N SER A 47 -2.70 4.44 19.77
CA SER A 47 -3.37 5.33 20.71
C SER A 47 -3.97 6.52 19.98
N ILE A 48 -5.16 6.97 20.35
CA ILE A 48 -5.81 8.17 19.82
C ILE A 48 -5.67 9.30 20.85
N PRO A 49 -5.43 10.55 20.43
CA PRO A 49 -5.25 11.00 19.03
C PRO A 49 -3.86 10.65 18.47
N ALA A 50 -3.78 10.53 17.13
CA ALA A 50 -2.55 10.21 16.44
C ALA A 50 -2.56 10.70 14.98
N GLN A 51 -1.37 10.85 14.43
CA GLN A 51 -1.16 11.11 13.00
C GLN A 51 -0.26 10.02 12.42
N LEU A 52 -0.52 9.63 11.20
CA LEU A 52 0.28 8.65 10.47
C LEU A 52 0.65 9.19 9.09
N SER A 53 1.81 8.78 8.62
CA SER A 53 2.22 8.93 7.22
C SER A 53 2.67 7.57 6.73
N HIS A 54 2.10 7.12 5.63
CA HIS A 54 2.37 5.83 5.04
C HIS A 54 2.91 6.01 3.64
N LEU A 55 3.99 5.31 3.32
CA LEU A 55 4.60 5.25 2.01
C LEU A 55 4.67 3.80 1.54
N VAL A 56 4.36 3.57 0.29
CA VAL A 56 4.63 2.32 -0.43
C VAL A 56 5.60 2.64 -1.56
N LEU A 57 6.76 2.00 -1.52
CA LEU A 57 7.82 2.18 -2.49
C LEU A 57 7.96 0.89 -3.31
N LEU A 58 7.80 1.01 -4.64
CA LEU A 58 8.19 -0.07 -5.54
C LEU A 58 9.71 -0.20 -5.50
N SER A 59 10.20 -1.34 -5.09
CA SER A 59 11.63 -1.61 -4.98
C SER A 59 11.93 -3.06 -5.38
N ASP A 60 13.06 -3.26 -6.07
CA ASP A 60 13.48 -4.57 -6.50
C ASP A 60 14.23 -5.34 -5.39
N ARG A 61 14.55 -6.61 -5.67
CA ARG A 61 15.27 -7.45 -4.71
C ARG A 61 16.70 -6.96 -4.44
N GLN A 62 17.31 -6.21 -5.34
CA GLN A 62 18.68 -5.71 -5.17
C GLN A 62 18.73 -4.53 -4.19
N GLN A 63 17.60 -3.86 -3.97
CA GLN A 63 17.49 -2.71 -3.06
C GLN A 63 17.24 -3.10 -1.61
N ILE A 64 16.93 -4.37 -1.32
CA ILE A 64 16.59 -4.85 0.05
C ILE A 64 17.74 -4.56 1.04
N ASP A 65 18.97 -4.85 0.67
CA ASP A 65 20.10 -4.66 1.58
C ASP A 65 20.38 -3.16 1.82
N GLN A 66 20.10 -2.31 0.84
CA GLN A 66 20.14 -0.86 1.01
C GLN A 66 19.06 -0.38 1.98
N GLU A 67 17.82 -0.87 1.86
CA GLU A 67 16.73 -0.56 2.79
C GLU A 67 17.08 -0.96 4.22
N ARG A 68 17.55 -2.19 4.42
CA ARG A 68 18.00 -2.69 5.73
C ARG A 68 19.12 -1.83 6.32
N HIS A 69 20.09 -1.45 5.49
CA HIS A 69 21.18 -0.58 5.92
C HIS A 69 20.67 0.79 6.38
N LEU A 70 19.73 1.39 5.66
CA LEU A 70 19.11 2.66 6.03
C LEU A 70 18.33 2.57 7.35
N ILE A 71 17.63 1.45 7.61
CA ILE A 71 16.97 1.20 8.90
C ILE A 71 18.00 1.11 10.02
N ILE A 72 19.11 0.39 9.81
CA ILE A 72 20.21 0.26 10.78
C ILE A 72 20.83 1.65 11.07
N GLN A 73 21.08 2.46 10.03
CA GLN A 73 21.59 3.82 10.21
C GLN A 73 20.64 4.69 11.02
N LEU A 74 19.33 4.55 10.77
CA LEU A 74 18.31 5.28 11.52
C LEU A 74 18.32 4.87 13.01
N CYS A 75 18.43 3.56 13.30
CA CYS A 75 18.57 3.07 14.66
C CYS A 75 19.78 3.68 15.37
N HIS A 76 20.94 3.70 14.74
CA HIS A 76 22.15 4.32 15.30
C HIS A 76 21.97 5.81 15.57
N ARG A 77 21.32 6.54 14.65
CA ARG A 77 21.06 7.97 14.81
C ARG A 77 20.19 8.30 16.03
N PHE A 78 19.24 7.41 16.35
CA PHE A 78 18.35 7.56 17.50
C PHE A 78 18.77 6.77 18.74
N GLY A 79 19.96 6.15 18.72
CA GLY A 79 20.50 5.41 19.87
C GLY A 79 19.73 4.13 20.20
N ILE A 80 19.09 3.52 19.20
CA ILE A 80 18.32 2.29 19.35
C ILE A 80 19.14 1.10 18.86
N LEU A 81 19.00 -0.03 19.53
CA LEU A 81 19.64 -1.28 19.11
C LEU A 81 19.08 -1.70 17.73
N PRO A 82 19.93 -1.82 16.71
CA PRO A 82 19.47 -2.25 15.41
C PRO A 82 19.02 -3.71 15.40
N PRO A 83 18.11 -4.11 14.51
CA PRO A 83 17.75 -5.51 14.32
C PRO A 83 18.93 -6.32 13.75
N ASN A 84 18.81 -7.65 13.77
CA ASN A 84 19.75 -8.53 13.08
C ASN A 84 19.82 -8.19 11.58
N THR A 85 20.92 -8.53 10.91
CA THR A 85 21.20 -8.13 9.52
C THR A 85 20.17 -8.64 8.48
N HIS A 86 19.45 -9.71 8.79
CA HIS A 86 18.43 -10.28 7.89
C HIS A 86 17.05 -10.17 8.55
N PHE A 87 16.30 -9.19 8.14
CA PHE A 87 14.92 -8.94 8.61
C PHE A 87 14.09 -8.36 7.48
N ASP A 88 12.82 -8.71 7.43
CA ASP A 88 11.85 -8.21 6.46
C ASP A 88 10.77 -7.34 7.13
N GLN A 89 10.85 -7.20 8.45
CA GLN A 89 9.99 -6.36 9.25
C GLN A 89 10.81 -5.66 10.33
N PHE A 90 10.45 -4.41 10.59
CA PHE A 90 11.05 -3.60 11.64
C PHE A 90 9.98 -2.70 12.23
N SER A 91 9.95 -2.59 13.57
CA SER A 91 9.11 -1.60 14.25
C SER A 91 9.82 -1.12 15.50
N ALA A 92 10.01 0.20 15.62
CA ALA A 92 10.63 0.81 16.79
C ALA A 92 10.09 2.21 17.05
N ASP A 93 10.06 2.57 18.33
CA ASP A 93 9.83 3.94 18.81
C ASP A 93 11.16 4.70 18.74
N LEU A 94 11.17 5.82 18.02
CA LEU A 94 12.34 6.66 17.76
C LEU A 94 12.25 8.01 18.52
N GLY A 95 11.43 8.05 19.56
CA GLY A 95 11.19 9.24 20.38
C GLY A 95 10.00 10.05 19.88
N ASP A 96 10.21 11.00 18.98
CA ASP A 96 9.14 11.87 18.45
C ASP A 96 8.18 11.12 17.52
N PHE A 97 8.62 10.00 16.95
CA PHE A 97 7.83 9.15 16.08
C PHE A 97 8.18 7.69 16.25
N ARG A 98 7.27 6.81 15.82
CA ARG A 98 7.51 5.38 15.67
C ARG A 98 7.57 5.07 14.18
N LEU A 99 8.51 4.24 13.75
CA LEU A 99 8.61 3.73 12.40
C LEU A 99 8.27 2.25 12.39
N ARG A 100 7.39 1.84 11.46
CA ARG A 100 7.21 0.46 11.03
C ARG A 100 7.64 0.37 9.56
N TRP A 101 8.51 -0.58 9.26
CA TRP A 101 8.94 -0.93 7.92
C TRP A 101 8.66 -2.40 7.68
N GLU A 102 8.12 -2.72 6.49
CA GLU A 102 7.84 -4.10 6.07
C GLU A 102 8.23 -4.26 4.62
N ARG A 103 8.95 -5.34 4.35
CA ARG A 103 9.34 -5.75 3.00
C ARG A 103 8.35 -6.78 2.47
N HIS A 104 7.82 -6.51 1.29
CA HIS A 104 7.06 -7.44 0.48
C HIS A 104 7.87 -7.86 -0.74
N THR A 105 7.31 -8.70 -1.62
CA THR A 105 8.05 -9.24 -2.77
C THR A 105 8.52 -8.15 -3.74
N GLU A 106 7.66 -7.16 -4.03
CA GLU A 106 7.90 -6.16 -5.08
C GLU A 106 7.86 -4.71 -4.56
N TYR A 107 7.57 -4.53 -3.28
CA TYR A 107 7.48 -3.22 -2.65
C TYR A 107 7.85 -3.28 -1.18
N SER A 108 8.14 -2.13 -0.62
CA SER A 108 8.32 -1.95 0.83
C SER A 108 7.36 -0.90 1.34
N THR A 109 6.90 -1.07 2.58
CA THR A 109 6.06 -0.10 3.27
C THR A 109 6.80 0.57 4.40
N TYR A 110 6.57 1.86 4.56
CA TYR A 110 7.10 2.68 5.64
C TYR A 110 5.93 3.41 6.29
N THR A 111 5.61 3.06 7.53
CA THR A 111 4.55 3.73 8.28
C THR A 111 5.13 4.46 9.47
N ILE A 112 4.95 5.76 9.49
CA ILE A 112 5.41 6.66 10.53
C ILE A 112 4.22 7.03 11.40
N TYR A 113 4.33 6.86 12.71
CA TYR A 113 3.29 7.14 13.70
C TYR A 113 3.75 8.21 14.65
N CYS A 114 2.94 9.25 14.84
CA CYS A 114 3.11 10.25 15.89
C CYS A 114 1.89 10.23 16.81
N LYS A 115 2.14 10.11 18.10
CA LYS A 115 1.11 10.14 19.14
C LYS A 115 0.94 11.58 19.63
N GLY A 116 -0.27 11.92 20.02
CA GLY A 116 -0.57 13.15 20.72
C GLY A 116 -1.57 14.03 19.99
N PRO A 117 -2.05 15.05 20.67
CA PRO A 117 -3.03 15.97 20.13
C PRO A 117 -2.44 16.80 18.98
N PHE A 118 -3.28 17.16 18.05
CA PHE A 118 -2.99 18.07 16.94
C PHE A 118 -4.18 19.00 16.73
N ASP A 119 -3.91 20.25 16.38
CA ASP A 119 -4.98 21.21 16.08
C ASP A 119 -5.48 21.05 14.65
N THR A 120 -4.55 20.99 13.70
CA THR A 120 -4.82 20.83 12.27
C THR A 120 -4.29 19.48 11.79
N PRO A 121 -5.15 18.57 11.32
CA PRO A 121 -4.80 17.17 11.01
C PRO A 121 -3.61 16.97 10.09
N PHE A 122 -3.44 17.83 9.08
CA PHE A 122 -2.44 17.63 8.03
C PHE A 122 -1.41 18.76 7.92
N ALA A 123 -1.39 19.73 8.87
CA ALA A 123 -0.44 20.84 8.83
C ALA A 123 0.99 20.40 9.16
N GLN A 124 1.13 19.48 10.10
CA GLN A 124 2.41 18.87 10.47
C GLN A 124 2.24 17.34 10.51
N PRO A 125 2.28 16.67 9.35
CA PRO A 125 2.08 15.23 9.28
C PRO A 125 3.26 14.46 9.91
N ALA A 126 3.02 13.19 10.27
CA ALA A 126 3.99 12.36 10.96
C ALA A 126 5.35 12.25 10.23
N ILE A 127 5.37 12.28 8.90
CA ILE A 127 6.60 12.25 8.12
C ILE A 127 7.54 13.44 8.36
N SER A 128 7.00 14.56 8.87
CA SER A 128 7.78 15.77 9.15
C SER A 128 8.81 15.59 10.29
N TYR A 129 8.65 14.56 11.11
CA TYR A 129 9.58 14.22 12.19
C TYR A 129 10.73 13.32 11.71
N VAL A 130 10.62 12.74 10.51
CA VAL A 130 11.67 11.90 9.94
C VAL A 130 12.76 12.78 9.31
N PRO A 131 14.05 12.45 9.49
CA PRO A 131 15.13 13.20 8.87
C PRO A 131 15.00 13.22 7.34
N LYS A 132 15.00 14.42 6.75
CA LYS A 132 14.78 14.61 5.31
C LYS A 132 15.83 13.91 4.45
N GLU A 133 17.08 13.92 4.93
CA GLU A 133 18.20 13.27 4.24
C GLU A 133 18.00 11.76 4.17
N TRP A 134 17.45 11.16 5.23
CA TRP A 134 17.14 9.75 5.28
C TRP A 134 15.98 9.41 4.34
N LEU A 135 14.91 10.21 4.34
CA LEU A 135 13.81 10.04 3.38
C LEU A 135 14.28 10.12 1.92
N ALA A 136 15.16 11.08 1.62
CA ALA A 136 15.71 11.25 0.28
C ALA A 136 16.65 10.11 -0.16
N SER A 137 17.15 9.31 0.78
CA SER A 137 18.02 8.16 0.50
C SER A 137 17.27 6.85 0.32
N LEU A 138 15.95 6.81 0.57
CA LEU A 138 15.14 5.62 0.38
C LEU A 138 15.18 5.18 -1.09
N PRO A 139 15.47 3.90 -1.35
CA PRO A 139 15.48 3.38 -2.71
C PRO A 139 14.06 3.12 -3.21
N GLY A 140 13.89 3.06 -4.54
CA GLY A 140 12.62 2.75 -5.19
C GLY A 140 11.80 3.97 -5.57
N GLU A 141 10.59 3.71 -6.04
CA GLU A 141 9.65 4.73 -6.54
C GLU A 141 8.37 4.74 -5.73
N VAL A 142 7.90 5.92 -5.33
CA VAL A 142 6.66 6.05 -4.54
C VAL A 142 5.45 5.64 -5.37
N LEU A 143 4.77 4.59 -4.94
CA LEU A 143 3.49 4.15 -5.50
C LEU A 143 2.30 4.71 -4.71
N VAL A 144 2.39 4.68 -3.37
CA VAL A 144 1.36 5.20 -2.47
C VAL A 144 2.00 6.12 -1.44
N ALA A 145 1.34 7.24 -1.19
CA ALA A 145 1.67 8.14 -0.10
C ALA A 145 0.36 8.65 0.53
N THR A 146 0.15 8.34 1.81
CA THR A 146 -1.12 8.64 2.50
C THR A 146 -0.88 9.19 3.89
N HIS A 147 -1.55 10.29 4.22
CA HIS A 147 -1.64 10.80 5.58
C HIS A 147 -2.95 10.36 6.22
N ILE A 148 -2.87 9.82 7.43
CA ILE A 148 -4.05 9.52 8.26
C ILE A 148 -3.97 10.37 9.53
N ALA A 149 -5.07 11.03 9.86
CA ALA A 149 -5.24 11.70 11.16
C ALA A 149 -6.40 11.06 11.92
N LEU A 150 -6.17 10.74 13.19
CA LEU A 150 -7.16 10.16 14.09
C LEU A 150 -7.55 11.16 15.15
N ASP A 151 -8.72 11.76 14.99
CA ASP A 151 -9.32 12.65 15.99
C ASP A 151 -9.89 11.84 17.17
N ASP A 152 -9.65 12.35 18.37
CA ASP A 152 -10.21 11.80 19.60
C ASP A 152 -11.72 12.13 19.74
N ARG A 153 -12.46 11.24 20.37
CA ARG A 153 -13.90 11.40 20.65
C ARG A 153 -14.26 12.62 21.49
N SER A 154 -13.31 13.17 22.25
CA SER A 154 -13.51 14.40 23.02
C SER A 154 -13.57 15.63 22.12
N ARG A 155 -13.05 15.53 20.89
CA ARG A 155 -13.16 16.60 19.92
C ARG A 155 -14.56 16.56 19.28
N PRO A 156 -15.28 17.68 19.21
CA PRO A 156 -16.55 17.75 18.49
C PRO A 156 -16.39 17.33 17.04
N SER A 157 -17.43 16.70 16.49
CA SER A 157 -17.47 16.38 15.05
C SER A 157 -17.24 17.64 14.22
N ARG A 158 -16.38 17.52 13.21
CA ARG A 158 -16.03 18.64 12.33
C ARG A 158 -17.22 19.06 11.48
N SER A 159 -17.41 20.34 11.30
CA SER A 159 -18.38 20.90 10.38
C SER A 159 -18.00 20.60 8.92
N LEU A 160 -18.98 20.65 8.01
CA LEU A 160 -18.71 20.48 6.58
C LEU A 160 -17.71 21.49 6.02
N SER A 161 -17.71 22.72 6.55
CA SER A 161 -16.76 23.76 6.15
C SER A 161 -15.33 23.47 6.61
N GLU A 162 -15.15 22.92 7.82
CA GLU A 162 -13.84 22.45 8.30
C GLU A 162 -13.35 21.28 7.46
N LEU A 163 -14.20 20.28 7.20
CA LEU A 163 -13.84 19.16 6.33
C LEU A 163 -13.43 19.66 4.94
N ALA A 164 -14.20 20.54 4.31
CA ALA A 164 -13.85 21.10 3.00
C ALA A 164 -12.48 21.78 3.02
N SER A 165 -12.15 22.54 4.08
CA SER A 165 -10.84 23.19 4.20
C SER A 165 -9.68 22.20 4.33
N LEU A 166 -9.88 21.09 5.05
CA LEU A 166 -8.86 20.05 5.24
C LEU A 166 -8.53 19.30 3.95
N PHE A 167 -9.49 19.20 3.05
CA PHE A 167 -9.38 18.52 1.77
C PHE A 167 -9.30 19.49 0.58
N SER A 168 -8.77 20.71 0.81
CA SER A 168 -8.54 21.71 -0.25
C SER A 168 -9.79 22.04 -1.08
N SER A 169 -10.96 21.99 -0.46
CA SER A 169 -12.28 22.20 -1.08
C SER A 169 -12.68 21.15 -2.12
N ASN A 170 -12.03 20.01 -2.14
CA ASN A 170 -12.44 18.87 -2.96
C ASN A 170 -13.75 18.26 -2.44
N THR A 171 -14.38 17.45 -3.27
CA THR A 171 -15.55 16.65 -2.85
C THR A 171 -15.11 15.60 -1.84
N VAL A 172 -15.56 15.74 -0.59
CA VAL A 172 -15.25 14.81 0.49
C VAL A 172 -16.30 13.70 0.56
N ILE A 173 -15.82 12.47 0.61
CA ILE A 173 -16.63 11.28 0.84
C ILE A 173 -16.47 10.89 2.31
N GLY A 174 -17.60 10.72 3.02
CA GLY A 174 -17.62 10.29 4.40
C GLY A 174 -18.45 9.04 4.60
N SER A 175 -18.01 8.17 5.53
CA SER A 175 -18.74 6.96 5.89
C SER A 175 -18.57 6.63 7.37
N LYS A 176 -19.61 6.07 7.98
CA LYS A 176 -19.51 5.42 9.28
C LYS A 176 -19.02 3.99 9.11
N VAL A 177 -18.01 3.61 9.87
CA VAL A 177 -17.36 2.30 9.80
C VAL A 177 -17.34 1.61 11.17
N SER A 178 -16.88 0.37 11.20
CA SER A 178 -16.77 -0.43 12.45
C SER A 178 -18.07 -0.50 13.25
N GLY A 179 -19.20 -0.68 12.55
CA GLY A 179 -20.52 -0.71 13.19
C GLY A 179 -20.97 0.64 13.77
N GLY A 180 -20.51 1.74 13.18
CA GLY A 180 -20.80 3.10 13.64
C GLY A 180 -19.87 3.61 14.73
N SER A 181 -18.79 2.88 15.06
CA SER A 181 -17.83 3.26 16.10
C SER A 181 -16.78 4.26 15.61
N ALA A 182 -16.72 4.56 14.32
CA ALA A 182 -15.88 5.59 13.74
C ALA A 182 -16.51 6.20 12.50
N SER A 183 -16.13 7.44 12.24
CA SER A 183 -16.43 8.14 10.98
C SER A 183 -15.13 8.36 10.23
N VAL A 184 -15.13 8.09 8.92
CA VAL A 184 -13.96 8.20 8.05
C VAL A 184 -14.29 9.13 6.90
N TRP A 185 -13.37 10.04 6.56
CA TRP A 185 -13.49 10.94 5.42
C TRP A 185 -12.22 10.91 4.57
N SER A 186 -12.39 10.96 3.26
CA SER A 186 -11.34 11.12 2.26
C SER A 186 -11.91 11.81 1.02
N ASP A 187 -11.06 12.42 0.21
CA ASP A 187 -11.40 12.95 -1.11
C ASP A 187 -10.83 12.11 -2.25
N ASN A 188 -10.06 11.06 -1.92
CA ASN A 188 -9.35 10.20 -2.88
C ASN A 188 -8.47 10.97 -3.88
N GLN A 189 -7.95 12.14 -3.49
CA GLN A 189 -7.07 12.97 -4.32
C GLN A 189 -5.65 13.01 -3.74
N ILE A 190 -4.66 13.15 -4.62
CA ILE A 190 -3.30 13.48 -4.24
C ILE A 190 -3.21 15.00 -4.06
N HIS A 191 -2.82 15.45 -2.88
CA HIS A 191 -2.67 16.87 -2.57
C HIS A 191 -1.31 17.43 -3.02
N ALA A 192 -1.11 18.74 -2.84
CA ALA A 192 0.09 19.44 -3.28
C ALA A 192 1.39 18.94 -2.62
N ASP A 193 1.28 18.32 -1.46
CA ASP A 193 2.38 17.64 -0.74
C ASP A 193 2.71 16.24 -1.28
N GLY A 194 1.95 15.75 -2.27
CA GLY A 194 2.10 14.43 -2.88
C GLY A 194 1.38 13.31 -2.13
N PHE A 195 0.61 13.60 -1.09
CA PHE A 195 -0.08 12.63 -0.27
C PHE A 195 -1.60 12.67 -0.47
N SER A 196 -2.24 11.50 -0.41
CA SER A 196 -3.68 11.39 -0.16
C SER A 196 -3.97 11.60 1.32
N ARG A 197 -5.22 11.93 1.67
CA ARG A 197 -5.62 12.25 3.04
C ARG A 197 -6.81 11.41 3.49
N ILE A 198 -6.71 10.89 4.70
CA ILE A 198 -7.80 10.19 5.40
C ILE A 198 -7.94 10.78 6.79
N LEU A 199 -9.12 11.24 7.14
CA LEU A 199 -9.45 11.67 8.48
C LEU A 199 -10.35 10.63 9.12
N ILE A 200 -10.02 10.23 10.33
CA ILE A 200 -10.79 9.29 11.16
C ILE A 200 -11.20 10.01 12.44
N HIS A 201 -12.47 9.97 12.78
CA HIS A 201 -12.96 10.41 14.07
C HIS A 201 -13.40 9.20 14.89
N ASP A 202 -12.88 9.12 16.12
CA ASP A 202 -13.27 8.07 17.06
C ASP A 202 -14.63 8.41 17.68
N ASP A 203 -15.67 7.71 17.27
CA ASP A 203 -16.98 7.81 17.91
C ASP A 203 -17.05 6.90 19.16
N ASN A 204 -16.54 5.66 19.08
CA ASN A 204 -16.46 4.68 20.18
C ASN A 204 -15.59 3.46 19.82
N LEU A 205 -14.40 3.67 19.26
CA LEU A 205 -13.49 2.58 18.93
C LEU A 205 -12.85 1.98 20.19
N ARG A 206 -12.69 0.66 20.19
CA ARG A 206 -11.82 -0.03 21.13
C ARG A 206 -10.38 0.00 20.61
N SER A 207 -9.39 -0.02 21.49
CA SER A 207 -7.96 0.08 21.12
C SER A 207 -7.52 -0.87 20.00
N ARG A 208 -8.03 -2.12 20.02
CA ARG A 208 -7.75 -3.09 18.94
C ARG A 208 -8.46 -2.78 17.62
N GLN A 209 -9.59 -2.11 17.65
CA GLN A 209 -10.33 -1.73 16.44
C GLN A 209 -9.65 -0.59 15.70
N VAL A 210 -8.96 0.30 16.42
CA VAL A 210 -8.21 1.41 15.84
C VAL A 210 -7.13 0.89 14.88
N GLY A 211 -6.24 0.04 15.38
CA GLY A 211 -5.16 -0.53 14.58
C GLY A 211 -5.67 -1.30 13.37
N ARG A 212 -6.70 -2.14 13.54
CA ARG A 212 -7.33 -2.88 12.43
C ARG A 212 -7.97 -1.96 11.40
N LEU A 213 -8.62 -0.87 11.82
CA LEU A 213 -9.23 0.09 10.90
C LEU A 213 -8.17 0.79 10.07
N VAL A 214 -7.11 1.30 10.72
CA VAL A 214 -6.00 1.96 10.05
C VAL A 214 -5.33 1.01 9.05
N GLN A 215 -4.98 -0.20 9.49
CA GLN A 215 -4.37 -1.20 8.63
C GLN A 215 -5.22 -1.46 7.38
N ARG A 216 -6.51 -1.73 7.53
CA ARG A 216 -7.42 -1.97 6.39
C ARG A 216 -7.49 -0.79 5.43
N LEU A 217 -7.48 0.44 5.93
CA LEU A 217 -7.48 1.62 5.06
C LEU A 217 -6.16 1.73 4.27
N LEU A 218 -5.02 1.47 4.89
CA LEU A 218 -3.72 1.45 4.23
C LEU A 218 -3.62 0.32 3.20
N GLU A 219 -4.11 -0.87 3.53
CA GLU A 219 -4.21 -2.01 2.60
C GLU A 219 -5.08 -1.67 1.38
N ILE A 220 -6.25 -1.06 1.58
CA ILE A 220 -7.13 -0.65 0.48
C ILE A 220 -6.40 0.34 -0.45
N GLU A 221 -5.71 1.34 0.09
CA GLU A 221 -4.92 2.29 -0.71
C GLU A 221 -3.80 1.59 -1.48
N THR A 222 -3.08 0.69 -0.83
CA THR A 222 -1.97 -0.06 -1.42
C THR A 222 -2.44 -1.00 -2.52
N TYR A 223 -3.39 -1.89 -2.20
CA TYR A 223 -3.87 -2.90 -3.16
C TYR A 223 -4.62 -2.30 -4.34
N ARG A 224 -5.34 -1.21 -4.13
CA ARG A 224 -5.99 -0.47 -5.22
C ARG A 224 -4.97 0.04 -6.25
N MET A 225 -3.85 0.58 -5.80
CA MET A 225 -2.78 1.07 -6.67
C MET A 225 -2.03 -0.08 -7.34
N LEU A 226 -1.69 -1.13 -6.59
CA LEU A 226 -1.04 -2.33 -7.13
C LEU A 226 -1.92 -3.02 -8.20
N ALA A 227 -3.24 -3.10 -7.98
CA ALA A 227 -4.15 -3.72 -8.94
C ALA A 227 -4.25 -2.95 -10.27
N ILE A 228 -4.07 -1.63 -10.26
CA ILE A 228 -4.13 -0.79 -11.46
C ILE A 228 -2.75 -0.69 -12.16
N LEU A 229 -1.66 -0.93 -11.45
CA LEU A 229 -0.30 -0.86 -11.99
C LEU A 229 -0.09 -1.68 -13.28
N PRO A 230 -0.52 -2.97 -13.35
CA PRO A 230 -0.38 -3.76 -14.58
C PRO A 230 -1.11 -3.15 -15.78
N LEU A 231 -2.25 -2.49 -15.56
CA LEU A 231 -3.02 -1.85 -16.62
C LEU A 231 -2.24 -0.70 -17.30
N THR A 232 -1.53 0.10 -16.51
CA THR A 232 -0.71 1.20 -17.04
C THR A 232 0.49 0.68 -17.82
N LEU A 233 1.13 -0.40 -17.34
CA LEU A 233 2.23 -1.07 -18.03
C LEU A 233 1.76 -1.71 -19.33
N THR A 234 0.63 -2.42 -19.31
CA THR A 234 0.03 -3.05 -20.50
C THR A 234 -0.28 -2.03 -21.58
N ARG A 235 -0.86 -0.88 -21.24
CA ARG A 235 -1.13 0.21 -22.21
C ARG A 235 0.15 0.73 -22.88
N LYS A 236 1.24 0.87 -22.11
CA LYS A 236 2.54 1.28 -22.67
C LYS A 236 3.08 0.24 -23.65
N VAL A 237 3.00 -1.05 -23.32
CA VAL A 237 3.45 -2.15 -24.18
C VAL A 237 2.61 -2.23 -25.46
N ILE A 238 1.29 -2.13 -25.37
CA ILE A 238 0.39 -2.13 -26.54
C ILE A 238 0.76 -1.00 -27.48
N SER A 239 0.95 0.23 -26.99
CA SER A 239 1.32 1.38 -27.84
C SER A 239 2.71 1.24 -28.49
N GLN A 240 3.61 0.44 -27.93
CA GLN A 240 4.90 0.09 -28.54
C GLN A 240 4.72 -0.97 -29.61
N LEU A 241 3.89 -1.99 -29.38
CA LEU A 241 3.59 -3.04 -30.36
C LEU A 241 2.93 -2.45 -31.61
N GLU A 242 1.94 -1.56 -31.43
CA GLU A 242 1.30 -0.86 -32.56
C GLU A 242 2.34 -0.11 -33.42
N ARG A 243 3.27 0.60 -32.81
CA ARG A 243 4.36 1.27 -33.53
C ARG A 243 5.31 0.31 -34.28
N TYR A 244 5.55 -0.87 -33.72
CA TYR A 244 6.37 -1.88 -34.42
C TYR A 244 5.60 -2.52 -35.57
N ASP A 245 4.30 -2.73 -35.44
CA ASP A 245 3.44 -3.27 -36.50
C ASP A 245 3.34 -2.28 -37.68
N ASP A 246 3.16 -1.01 -37.43
CA ASP A 246 3.19 0.05 -38.42
C ASP A 246 4.53 0.06 -39.20
N ARG A 247 5.64 0.00 -38.47
CA ARG A 247 6.97 -0.05 -39.09
C ARG A 247 7.22 -1.30 -39.94
N LEU A 248 6.74 -2.46 -39.47
CA LEU A 248 6.82 -3.69 -40.25
C LEU A 248 5.99 -3.59 -41.52
N THR A 249 4.79 -3.02 -41.45
CA THR A 249 3.93 -2.80 -42.59
C THR A 249 4.59 -1.86 -43.63
N GLU A 250 5.20 -0.77 -43.18
CA GLU A 250 5.97 0.13 -44.07
C GLU A 250 7.15 -0.57 -44.76
N LEU A 251 7.88 -1.45 -44.05
CA LEU A 251 8.99 -2.20 -44.60
C LEU A 251 8.57 -3.23 -45.64
N ILE A 252 7.44 -3.91 -45.40
CA ILE A 252 6.88 -4.92 -46.32
C ILE A 252 6.38 -4.23 -47.58
N THR A 253 5.58 -3.16 -47.44
CA THR A 253 5.02 -2.42 -48.59
C THR A 253 6.09 -1.64 -49.35
N GLY A 254 7.17 -1.18 -48.69
CA GLY A 254 8.29 -0.51 -49.32
C GLY A 254 9.19 -1.46 -50.15
N ASN A 255 9.24 -2.77 -49.82
CA ASN A 255 10.00 -3.78 -50.58
C ASN A 255 9.24 -4.38 -51.77
N GLU A 256 7.93 -4.13 -51.93
CA GLU A 256 7.16 -4.58 -53.08
C GLU A 256 7.26 -3.61 -54.27
N LEU A 257 7.95 -2.47 -54.14
CA LEU A 257 8.10 -1.42 -55.17
C LEU A 257 9.52 -1.35 -55.78
N THR A 258 10.37 -2.33 -55.50
CA THR A 258 11.68 -2.52 -56.13
C THR A 258 11.81 -3.86 -56.82
#